data_1da721ba7e9b23a562ec6d99cda9ebb2
#
_entry.id   1da721ba7e9b23a562ec6d99cda9ebb2
#
_cell.length_a   1.000
_cell.length_b   1.000
_cell.length_c   1.000
_cell.angle_alpha   90.00
_cell.angle_beta   90.00
_cell.angle_gamma   90.00
#
_symmetry.space_group_name_H-M   'P 1'
#
loop_
_entity.id
_entity.type
_entity.pdbx_description
1 polymer ?
#
loop_
_entity_poly.entity_id
_entity_poly.type
_entity_poly.pdbx_seq_one_letter_code
_entity_poly.pdbx_strand_id
1 'polypeptide(L)'
;PVYVTSSGKVSDEALLKACDIISLMLAKRPDVKAHMVKKGCHVMIIGKDEETCDLPEFAHICNCEDSIKYWNWRARGFGGAPEDEFSSSCGEENLLALPQDKYVGENILIHEFAHLIHTVGIVGVEPDFNERLEALRQNAIRKGLWEKTYAVSNKEEYFAECVQSFFNCNRYAEPANGVHNWVNRRTKLKTYDPDMYRQARSEE
;
A
#
# COMPACT_ATOMS: atom_id res chain seq x y z
N PRO A 1 -15.24 -9.13 8.64
CA PRO A 1 -14.45 -7.94 8.35
C PRO A 1 -13.02 -8.32 7.95
N VAL A 2 -12.27 -7.40 7.31
CA VAL A 2 -10.81 -7.48 7.28
C VAL A 2 -10.35 -7.11 8.69
N TYR A 3 -9.56 -7.96 9.32
CA TYR A 3 -9.11 -7.74 10.70
C TYR A 3 -7.90 -6.79 10.72
N VAL A 4 -7.79 -6.00 11.77
CA VAL A 4 -6.58 -5.25 12.13
C VAL A 4 -6.02 -5.88 13.40
N THR A 5 -4.76 -6.27 13.36
CA THR A 5 -4.05 -6.94 14.45
C THR A 5 -2.83 -6.14 14.88
N SER A 6 -2.43 -6.27 16.12
CA SER A 6 -1.22 -5.64 16.67
C SER A 6 -0.79 -6.32 17.96
N SER A 7 0.38 -5.96 18.47
CA SER A 7 0.74 -6.19 19.87
C SER A 7 -0.07 -5.27 20.81
N GLY A 8 -0.03 -5.56 22.11
CA GLY A 8 -0.62 -4.69 23.13
C GLY A 8 0.11 -3.35 23.34
N LYS A 9 1.15 -3.05 22.57
CA LYS A 9 1.91 -1.78 22.63
C LYS A 9 1.37 -0.70 21.68
N VAL A 10 0.58 -1.10 20.69
CA VAL A 10 -0.03 -0.17 19.71
C VAL A 10 -1.22 0.53 20.35
N SER A 11 -1.36 1.82 20.10
CA SER A 11 -2.47 2.62 20.63
C SER A 11 -3.80 2.29 19.95
N ASP A 12 -4.90 2.42 20.69
CA ASP A 12 -6.26 2.30 20.15
C ASP A 12 -6.51 3.31 19.01
N GLU A 13 -5.92 4.50 19.09
CA GLU A 13 -6.03 5.54 18.06
C GLU A 13 -5.49 5.05 16.72
N ALA A 14 -4.33 4.39 16.70
CA ALA A 14 -3.75 3.83 15.49
C ALA A 14 -4.63 2.72 14.89
N LEU A 15 -5.16 1.83 15.74
CA LEU A 15 -6.04 0.75 15.30
C LEU A 15 -7.35 1.28 14.72
N LEU A 16 -7.98 2.27 15.35
CA LEU A 16 -9.20 2.90 14.83
C LEU A 16 -8.93 3.58 13.50
N LYS A 17 -7.82 4.32 13.37
CA LYS A 17 -7.45 4.98 12.14
C LYS A 17 -7.18 3.99 11.00
N ALA A 18 -6.54 2.86 11.29
CA ALA A 18 -6.36 1.79 10.31
C ALA A 18 -7.71 1.21 9.84
N CYS A 19 -8.63 0.96 10.77
CA CYS A 19 -9.99 0.49 10.47
C CYS A 19 -10.76 1.46 9.56
N ASP A 20 -10.64 2.76 9.81
CA ASP A 20 -11.29 3.81 9.00
C ASP A 20 -10.72 3.82 7.57
N ILE A 21 -9.39 3.75 7.41
CA ILE A 21 -8.71 3.70 6.12
C ILE A 21 -9.17 2.48 5.32
N ILE A 22 -9.12 1.28 5.92
CA ILE A 22 -9.55 0.03 5.30
C ILE A 22 -11.01 0.11 4.85
N SER A 23 -11.86 0.65 5.72
CA SER A 23 -13.28 0.81 5.43
C SER A 23 -13.53 1.77 4.27
N LEU A 24 -12.78 2.87 4.21
CA LEU A 24 -12.83 3.85 3.12
C LEU A 24 -12.39 3.24 1.80
N MET A 25 -11.25 2.54 1.78
CA MET A 25 -10.68 1.94 0.56
C MET A 25 -11.55 0.83 -0.03
N LEU A 26 -12.33 0.13 0.78
CA LEU A 26 -13.23 -0.96 0.35
C LEU A 26 -14.71 -0.55 0.27
N ALA A 27 -15.04 0.73 0.43
CA ALA A 27 -16.41 1.21 0.57
C ALA A 27 -17.31 0.90 -0.64
N LYS A 28 -16.76 0.93 -1.84
CA LYS A 28 -17.50 0.76 -3.11
C LYS A 28 -17.34 -0.62 -3.75
N ARG A 29 -16.46 -1.46 -3.19
CA ARG A 29 -16.17 -2.80 -3.70
C ARG A 29 -16.50 -3.89 -2.68
N PRO A 30 -17.80 -4.13 -2.41
CA PRO A 30 -18.23 -5.18 -1.48
C PRO A 30 -17.87 -6.59 -1.97
N ASP A 31 -17.74 -6.81 -3.27
CA ASP A 31 -17.27 -8.04 -3.92
C ASP A 31 -15.80 -8.32 -3.59
N VAL A 32 -14.92 -7.34 -3.78
CA VAL A 32 -13.50 -7.40 -3.42
C VAL A 32 -13.35 -7.64 -1.92
N LYS A 33 -14.05 -6.86 -1.09
CA LYS A 33 -14.06 -7.02 0.36
C LYS A 33 -14.47 -8.44 0.79
N ALA A 34 -15.54 -8.98 0.19
CA ALA A 34 -16.01 -10.33 0.51
C ALA A 34 -14.97 -11.40 0.13
N HIS A 35 -14.31 -11.24 -1.02
CA HIS A 35 -13.24 -12.13 -1.45
C HIS A 35 -12.05 -12.09 -0.49
N MET A 36 -11.56 -10.89 -0.14
CA MET A 36 -10.44 -10.70 0.80
C MET A 36 -10.76 -11.32 2.18
N VAL A 37 -11.97 -11.09 2.70
CA VAL A 37 -12.41 -11.71 3.96
C VAL A 37 -12.42 -13.24 3.88
N LYS A 38 -12.90 -13.80 2.77
CA LYS A 38 -12.89 -15.26 2.53
C LYS A 38 -11.48 -15.83 2.49
N LYS A 39 -10.51 -15.04 2.00
CA LYS A 39 -9.09 -15.41 1.95
C LYS A 39 -8.35 -15.23 3.29
N GLY A 40 -8.99 -14.62 4.28
CA GLY A 40 -8.37 -14.36 5.59
C GLY A 40 -7.45 -13.14 5.59
N CYS A 41 -7.61 -12.23 4.62
CA CYS A 41 -6.80 -11.02 4.55
C CYS A 41 -6.91 -10.19 5.84
N HIS A 42 -5.78 -9.69 6.32
CA HIS A 42 -5.69 -8.87 7.52
C HIS A 42 -4.61 -7.80 7.41
N VAL A 43 -4.63 -6.83 8.33
CA VAL A 43 -3.67 -5.75 8.43
C VAL A 43 -3.00 -5.79 9.78
N MET A 44 -1.69 -5.66 9.80
CA MET A 44 -0.87 -5.64 11.02
C MET A 44 -0.32 -4.25 11.27
N ILE A 45 -0.40 -3.77 12.50
CA ILE A 45 0.19 -2.50 12.89
C ILE A 45 1.43 -2.75 13.74
N ILE A 46 2.58 -2.27 13.27
CA ILE A 46 3.85 -2.33 13.98
C ILE A 46 3.89 -1.15 14.94
N GLY A 47 4.02 -1.41 16.25
CA GLY A 47 4.09 -0.35 17.24
C GLY A 47 5.28 0.60 17.00
N LYS A 48 5.14 1.85 17.40
CA LYS A 48 6.18 2.88 17.23
C LYS A 48 7.52 2.55 17.90
N ASP A 49 7.49 1.69 18.90
CA ASP A 49 8.64 1.21 19.66
C ASP A 49 8.96 -0.28 19.34
N GLU A 50 8.40 -0.81 18.23
CA GLU A 50 8.62 -2.16 17.75
C GLU A 50 9.29 -2.13 16.38
N GLU A 51 9.95 -3.23 16.04
CA GLU A 51 10.55 -3.45 14.72
C GLU A 51 9.68 -4.39 13.87
N THR A 52 9.92 -4.43 12.58
CA THR A 52 9.19 -5.29 11.63
C THR A 52 9.23 -6.76 12.05
N CYS A 53 10.40 -7.24 12.49
CA CYS A 53 10.58 -8.62 12.90
C CYS A 53 10.01 -8.96 14.30
N ASP A 54 9.42 -8.00 15.00
CA ASP A 54 8.69 -8.27 16.24
C ASP A 54 7.27 -8.82 15.96
N LEU A 55 6.79 -8.68 14.71
CA LEU A 55 5.53 -9.28 14.29
C LEU A 55 5.69 -10.80 14.10
N PRO A 56 4.89 -11.63 14.79
CA PRO A 56 4.98 -13.08 14.70
C PRO A 56 4.71 -13.62 13.28
N GLU A 57 3.94 -12.90 12.48
CA GLU A 57 3.65 -13.23 11.08
C GLU A 57 4.92 -13.20 10.22
N PHE A 58 5.91 -12.39 10.56
CA PHE A 58 7.19 -12.31 9.84
C PHE A 58 8.29 -13.23 10.39
N ALA A 59 7.98 -14.10 11.35
CA ALA A 59 8.98 -15.03 11.92
C ALA A 59 9.64 -15.91 10.86
N HIS A 60 8.96 -16.24 9.78
CA HIS A 60 9.48 -17.07 8.69
C HIS A 60 10.57 -16.39 7.85
N ILE A 61 10.53 -15.06 7.71
CA ILE A 61 11.55 -14.26 7.01
C ILE A 61 12.60 -13.69 7.98
N CYS A 62 12.25 -13.53 9.24
CA CYS A 62 13.10 -13.01 10.32
C CYS A 62 13.73 -14.16 11.13
N ASN A 63 14.40 -15.10 10.46
CA ASN A 63 14.82 -16.39 11.04
C ASN A 63 16.30 -16.46 11.42
N CYS A 64 17.08 -15.40 11.18
CA CYS A 64 18.47 -15.29 11.59
C CYS A 64 18.85 -13.81 11.81
N GLU A 65 20.01 -13.58 12.45
CA GLU A 65 20.45 -12.22 12.80
C GLU A 65 20.56 -11.29 11.57
N ASP A 66 21.07 -11.78 10.45
CA ASP A 66 21.24 -10.98 9.24
C ASP A 66 19.88 -10.65 8.59
N SER A 67 18.96 -11.60 8.55
CA SER A 67 17.60 -11.35 8.04
C SER A 67 16.83 -10.38 8.93
N ILE A 68 16.93 -10.48 10.25
CA ILE A 68 16.34 -9.54 11.21
C ILE A 68 16.86 -8.13 10.96
N LYS A 69 18.19 -7.95 10.88
CA LYS A 69 18.80 -6.64 10.59
C LYS A 69 18.33 -6.07 9.24
N TYR A 70 18.27 -6.93 8.21
CA TYR A 70 17.85 -6.52 6.88
C TYR A 70 16.38 -6.06 6.87
N TRP A 71 15.43 -6.86 7.39
CA TRP A 71 14.02 -6.55 7.33
C TRP A 71 13.63 -5.36 8.21
N ASN A 72 14.22 -5.23 9.41
CA ASN A 72 14.01 -4.07 10.28
C ASN A 72 14.53 -2.75 9.68
N TRP A 73 15.61 -2.83 8.89
CA TRP A 73 16.14 -1.68 8.15
C TRP A 73 15.33 -1.39 6.89
N ARG A 74 14.91 -2.45 6.16
CA ARG A 74 14.34 -2.36 4.80
C ARG A 74 13.05 -1.57 4.75
N ALA A 75 12.10 -1.85 5.61
CA ALA A 75 10.79 -1.20 5.58
C ALA A 75 10.01 -1.34 6.88
N ARG A 76 9.05 -0.43 7.06
CA ARG A 76 8.05 -0.44 8.15
C ARG A 76 6.64 -0.73 7.61
N GLY A 77 6.55 -1.28 6.40
CA GLY A 77 5.32 -1.68 5.76
C GLY A 77 5.56 -2.70 4.66
N PHE A 78 4.61 -3.60 4.49
CA PHE A 78 4.57 -4.63 3.45
C PHE A 78 3.12 -4.88 3.06
N GLY A 79 2.87 -5.27 1.80
CA GLY A 79 1.52 -5.59 1.35
C GLY A 79 1.49 -6.59 0.22
N GLY A 80 0.72 -7.70 0.40
CA GLY A 80 0.49 -8.69 -0.63
C GLY A 80 1.78 -9.29 -1.22
N ALA A 81 2.84 -9.36 -0.39
CA ALA A 81 4.14 -9.88 -0.80
C ALA A 81 4.11 -11.41 -0.91
N PRO A 82 4.99 -12.01 -1.74
CA PRO A 82 5.06 -13.48 -1.85
C PRO A 82 5.33 -14.20 -0.51
N GLU A 83 5.97 -13.49 0.43
CA GLU A 83 6.29 -14.00 1.77
C GLU A 83 5.06 -14.06 2.68
N ASP A 84 4.10 -13.16 2.48
CA ASP A 84 2.81 -13.14 3.17
C ASP A 84 1.75 -12.48 2.27
N GLU A 85 1.20 -13.26 1.35
CA GLU A 85 0.29 -12.77 0.32
C GLU A 85 -1.07 -12.28 0.85
N PHE A 86 -1.47 -12.67 2.08
CA PHE A 86 -2.79 -12.35 2.64
C PHE A 86 -2.75 -11.24 3.69
N SER A 87 -1.60 -10.62 3.90
CA SER A 87 -1.48 -9.54 4.87
C SER A 87 -0.92 -8.26 4.29
N SER A 88 -1.14 -7.17 5.00
CA SER A 88 -0.36 -5.94 4.86
C SER A 88 -0.02 -5.37 6.23
N SER A 89 1.04 -4.57 6.30
CA SER A 89 1.47 -3.94 7.54
C SER A 89 1.86 -2.49 7.34
N CYS A 90 1.85 -1.71 8.43
CA CYS A 90 2.45 -0.38 8.48
C CYS A 90 2.84 -0.01 9.89
N GLY A 91 3.73 0.95 10.03
CA GLY A 91 4.12 1.50 11.33
C GLY A 91 3.06 2.44 11.94
N GLU A 92 2.84 2.33 13.25
CA GLU A 92 1.98 3.23 14.03
C GLU A 92 2.39 4.69 13.84
N GLU A 93 3.71 4.96 13.78
CA GLU A 93 4.26 6.29 13.61
C GLU A 93 3.81 6.98 12.32
N ASN A 94 3.66 6.23 11.23
CA ASN A 94 3.14 6.76 9.96
C ASN A 94 1.64 7.01 10.02
N LEU A 95 0.87 6.10 10.61
CA LEU A 95 -0.58 6.29 10.79
C LEU A 95 -0.90 7.55 11.58
N LEU A 96 -0.14 7.82 12.64
CA LEU A 96 -0.37 8.93 13.57
C LEU A 96 0.46 10.18 13.25
N ALA A 97 1.28 10.14 12.18
CA ALA A 97 2.21 11.20 11.79
C ALA A 97 3.13 11.63 12.96
N LEU A 98 3.72 10.65 13.65
CA LEU A 98 4.61 10.91 14.79
C LEU A 98 5.98 11.42 14.31
N PRO A 99 6.74 12.11 15.17
CA PRO A 99 8.03 12.73 14.76
C PRO A 99 9.08 11.76 14.22
N GLN A 100 9.03 10.48 14.59
CA GLN A 100 9.96 9.44 14.14
C GLN A 100 9.56 8.79 12.81
N ASP A 101 8.45 9.21 12.20
CA ASP A 101 8.02 8.68 10.91
C ASP A 101 9.07 8.90 9.81
N LYS A 102 9.50 7.81 9.17
CA LYS A 102 10.45 7.82 8.04
C LYS A 102 9.79 8.21 6.72
N TYR A 103 8.47 8.12 6.63
CA TYR A 103 7.68 8.30 5.42
C TYR A 103 6.82 9.57 5.47
N VAL A 104 7.39 10.63 6.02
CA VAL A 104 6.69 11.92 6.16
C VAL A 104 6.10 12.39 4.83
N GLY A 105 4.80 12.67 4.82
CA GLY A 105 4.08 13.19 3.66
C GLY A 105 3.39 12.13 2.80
N GLU A 106 3.47 10.86 3.19
CA GLU A 106 2.76 9.76 2.56
C GLU A 106 2.06 8.87 3.60
N ASN A 107 1.08 8.07 3.18
CA ASN A 107 0.41 7.11 4.03
C ASN A 107 0.76 5.69 3.57
N ILE A 108 1.58 5.01 4.37
CA ILE A 108 2.09 3.68 4.04
C ILE A 108 0.99 2.62 4.11
N LEU A 109 0.02 2.74 5.01
CA LEU A 109 -1.08 1.78 5.04
C LEU A 109 -1.87 1.80 3.72
N ILE A 110 -2.13 2.98 3.16
CA ILE A 110 -2.85 3.08 1.88
C ILE A 110 -2.04 2.43 0.75
N HIS A 111 -0.72 2.59 0.74
CA HIS A 111 0.17 1.95 -0.23
C HIS A 111 0.14 0.42 -0.11
N GLU A 112 0.46 -0.09 1.07
CA GLU A 112 0.59 -1.53 1.30
C GLU A 112 -0.77 -2.26 1.21
N PHE A 113 -1.83 -1.62 1.68
CA PHE A 113 -3.16 -2.19 1.55
C PHE A 113 -3.67 -2.14 0.10
N ALA A 114 -3.22 -1.17 -0.72
CA ALA A 114 -3.49 -1.19 -2.17
C ALA A 114 -2.85 -2.41 -2.85
N HIS A 115 -1.63 -2.80 -2.46
CA HIS A 115 -1.05 -4.07 -2.95
C HIS A 115 -1.95 -5.26 -2.60
N LEU A 116 -2.40 -5.38 -1.35
CA LEU A 116 -3.27 -6.48 -0.93
C LEU A 116 -4.63 -6.47 -1.63
N ILE A 117 -5.23 -5.29 -1.81
CA ILE A 117 -6.46 -5.11 -2.61
C ILE A 117 -6.22 -5.58 -4.05
N HIS A 118 -5.11 -5.21 -4.66
CA HIS A 118 -4.79 -5.58 -6.04
C HIS A 118 -4.56 -7.09 -6.15
N THR A 119 -3.57 -7.62 -5.43
CA THR A 119 -3.03 -8.98 -5.65
C THR A 119 -3.98 -10.08 -5.20
N VAL A 120 -4.76 -9.84 -4.15
CA VAL A 120 -5.72 -10.80 -3.62
C VAL A 120 -7.16 -10.39 -3.94
N GLY A 121 -7.50 -9.15 -3.64
CA GLY A 121 -8.87 -8.69 -3.72
C GLY A 121 -9.41 -8.63 -5.15
N ILE A 122 -8.84 -7.75 -5.97
CA ILE A 122 -9.35 -7.48 -7.34
C ILE A 122 -9.05 -8.66 -8.25
N VAL A 123 -7.82 -9.18 -8.26
CA VAL A 123 -7.45 -10.33 -9.11
C VAL A 123 -8.31 -11.56 -8.82
N GLY A 124 -8.76 -11.69 -7.56
CA GLY A 124 -9.64 -12.80 -7.16
C GLY A 124 -11.07 -12.71 -7.70
N VAL A 125 -11.54 -11.52 -8.10
CA VAL A 125 -12.88 -11.28 -8.66
C VAL A 125 -12.84 -10.86 -10.14
N GLU A 126 -11.71 -10.33 -10.61
CA GLU A 126 -11.46 -9.89 -11.98
C GLU A 126 -10.15 -10.50 -12.51
N PRO A 127 -10.18 -11.73 -13.06
CA PRO A 127 -8.96 -12.45 -13.47
C PRO A 127 -8.10 -11.74 -14.53
N ASP A 128 -8.70 -10.86 -15.34
CA ASP A 128 -8.04 -10.08 -16.40
C ASP A 128 -7.46 -8.74 -15.88
N PHE A 129 -7.61 -8.42 -14.61
CA PHE A 129 -7.17 -7.15 -14.04
C PHE A 129 -5.66 -6.91 -14.23
N ASN A 130 -4.84 -7.93 -13.99
CA ASN A 130 -3.38 -7.83 -14.17
C ASN A 130 -2.98 -7.46 -15.60
N GLU A 131 -3.65 -8.01 -16.60
CA GLU A 131 -3.37 -7.70 -18.00
C GLU A 131 -3.75 -6.25 -18.35
N ARG A 132 -4.92 -5.81 -17.86
CA ARG A 132 -5.39 -4.43 -18.05
C ARG A 132 -4.46 -3.44 -17.36
N LEU A 133 -4.06 -3.71 -16.13
CA LEU A 133 -3.19 -2.85 -15.35
C LEU A 133 -1.80 -2.72 -15.98
N GLU A 134 -1.21 -3.84 -16.44
CA GLU A 134 0.07 -3.79 -17.15
C GLU A 134 -0.04 -3.02 -18.48
N ALA A 135 -1.14 -3.17 -19.21
CA ALA A 135 -1.38 -2.39 -20.42
C ALA A 135 -1.45 -0.88 -20.14
N LEU A 136 -2.10 -0.47 -19.03
CA LEU A 136 -2.14 0.92 -18.58
C LEU A 136 -0.73 1.43 -18.24
N ARG A 137 0.04 0.67 -17.48
CA ARG A 137 1.42 1.01 -17.10
C ARG A 137 2.30 1.18 -18.33
N GLN A 138 2.27 0.24 -19.26
CA GLN A 138 3.05 0.33 -20.52
C GLN A 138 2.63 1.54 -21.36
N ASN A 139 1.34 1.87 -21.39
CA ASN A 139 0.85 3.06 -22.08
C ASN A 139 1.37 4.35 -21.39
N ALA A 140 1.36 4.41 -20.08
CA ALA A 140 1.92 5.53 -19.32
C ALA A 140 3.42 5.70 -19.59
N ILE A 141 4.20 4.61 -19.59
CA ILE A 141 5.64 4.64 -19.92
C ILE A 141 5.87 5.15 -21.33
N ARG A 142 5.12 4.67 -22.35
CA ARG A 142 5.24 5.17 -23.73
C ARG A 142 4.92 6.65 -23.89
N LYS A 143 4.09 7.21 -23.01
CA LYS A 143 3.77 8.64 -22.94
C LYS A 143 4.80 9.46 -22.16
N GLY A 144 5.86 8.85 -21.62
CA GLY A 144 6.85 9.50 -20.76
C GLY A 144 6.34 9.86 -19.39
N LEU A 145 5.24 9.22 -18.93
CA LEU A 145 4.71 9.43 -17.58
C LEU A 145 5.48 8.61 -16.54
N TRP A 146 5.53 9.12 -15.32
CA TRP A 146 6.13 8.46 -14.15
C TRP A 146 7.64 8.21 -14.26
N GLU A 147 8.34 8.85 -15.21
CA GLU A 147 9.78 8.73 -15.32
C GLU A 147 10.48 9.07 -14.00
N LYS A 148 11.48 8.26 -13.65
CA LYS A 148 12.27 8.42 -12.42
C LYS A 148 11.42 8.37 -11.16
N THR A 149 10.35 7.53 -11.15
CA THR A 149 9.54 7.24 -9.97
C THR A 149 9.47 5.74 -9.73
N TYR A 150 9.03 5.36 -8.53
CA TYR A 150 8.84 3.96 -8.16
C TYR A 150 7.68 3.31 -8.93
N ALA A 151 6.69 4.09 -9.34
CA ALA A 151 5.53 3.64 -10.11
C ALA A 151 5.88 2.92 -11.44
N VAL A 152 7.06 3.19 -12.04
CA VAL A 152 7.43 2.47 -13.29
C VAL A 152 8.06 1.10 -13.05
N SER A 153 8.40 0.74 -11.81
CA SER A 153 9.13 -0.50 -11.48
C SER A 153 8.37 -1.76 -11.91
N ASN A 154 7.12 -1.87 -11.52
CA ASN A 154 6.21 -2.96 -11.86
C ASN A 154 4.76 -2.47 -11.79
N LYS A 155 3.80 -3.33 -12.14
CA LYS A 155 2.37 -2.97 -12.13
C LYS A 155 1.80 -2.82 -10.72
N GLU A 156 2.35 -3.54 -9.75
CA GLU A 156 1.96 -3.49 -8.36
C GLU A 156 2.27 -2.10 -7.77
N GLU A 157 3.50 -1.60 -7.98
CA GLU A 157 3.90 -0.27 -7.56
C GLU A 157 3.17 0.84 -8.31
N TYR A 158 2.93 0.64 -9.62
CA TYR A 158 2.14 1.58 -10.41
C TYR A 158 0.74 1.74 -9.83
N PHE A 159 0.09 0.64 -9.44
CA PHE A 159 -1.22 0.69 -8.80
C PHE A 159 -1.16 1.39 -7.44
N ALA A 160 -0.26 0.98 -6.53
CA ALA A 160 -0.18 1.50 -5.18
C ALA A 160 0.16 3.00 -5.13
N GLU A 161 1.14 3.47 -5.92
CA GLU A 161 1.51 4.89 -6.03
C GLU A 161 0.36 5.75 -6.57
N CYS A 162 -0.37 5.22 -7.57
CA CYS A 162 -1.53 5.92 -8.09
C CYS A 162 -2.70 5.94 -7.09
N VAL A 163 -2.90 4.88 -6.33
CA VAL A 163 -3.91 4.83 -5.25
C VAL A 163 -3.57 5.83 -4.14
N GLN A 164 -2.31 5.92 -3.70
CA GLN A 164 -1.91 6.98 -2.76
C GLN A 164 -2.21 8.37 -3.30
N SER A 165 -1.90 8.64 -4.57
CA SER A 165 -2.21 9.93 -5.22
C SER A 165 -3.71 10.16 -5.30
N PHE A 166 -4.50 9.11 -5.57
CA PHE A 166 -5.96 9.17 -5.61
C PHE A 166 -6.58 9.50 -4.24
N PHE A 167 -6.02 8.99 -3.15
CA PHE A 167 -6.43 9.30 -1.78
C PHE A 167 -5.77 10.57 -1.21
N ASN A 168 -5.02 11.35 -2.02
CA ASN A 168 -4.34 12.61 -1.65
C ASN A 168 -3.27 12.44 -0.57
N CYS A 169 -2.64 11.31 -0.49
CA CYS A 169 -1.67 10.95 0.54
C CYS A 169 -0.36 10.41 -0.01
N ASN A 170 0.00 10.74 -1.26
CA ASN A 170 1.31 10.45 -1.81
C ASN A 170 2.27 11.62 -1.54
N ARG A 171 3.56 11.33 -1.45
CA ARG A 171 4.59 12.34 -1.20
C ARG A 171 4.89 13.17 -2.45
N TYR A 172 5.06 14.47 -2.26
CA TYR A 172 5.47 15.39 -3.33
C TYR A 172 6.98 15.39 -3.52
N ALA A 173 7.44 15.34 -4.77
CA ALA A 173 8.83 15.59 -5.14
C ALA A 173 8.91 16.31 -6.49
N GLU A 174 9.71 17.36 -6.56
CA GLU A 174 10.03 18.06 -7.79
C GLU A 174 11.45 18.62 -7.70
N PRO A 175 12.36 18.16 -8.56
CA PRO A 175 12.18 17.14 -9.60
C PRO A 175 11.91 15.75 -9.03
N ALA A 176 11.52 14.80 -9.88
CA ALA A 176 11.35 13.39 -9.49
C ALA A 176 12.63 12.84 -8.86
N ASN A 177 12.49 12.12 -7.74
CA ASN A 177 13.61 11.75 -6.85
C ASN A 177 13.97 10.25 -6.85
N GLY A 178 13.44 9.50 -7.81
CA GLY A 178 13.62 8.04 -7.91
C GLY A 178 12.45 7.24 -7.30
N VAL A 179 11.64 7.87 -6.46
CA VAL A 179 10.43 7.26 -5.85
C VAL A 179 9.19 8.06 -6.25
N HIS A 180 9.16 9.34 -5.93
CA HIS A 180 8.02 10.22 -6.14
C HIS A 180 8.29 11.30 -7.18
N ASN A 181 7.20 11.92 -7.65
CA ASN A 181 7.22 13.13 -8.47
C ASN A 181 6.21 14.16 -7.91
N TRP A 182 5.82 15.14 -8.74
CA TRP A 182 4.87 16.18 -8.35
C TRP A 182 3.41 15.68 -8.29
N VAL A 183 3.11 14.44 -8.77
CA VAL A 183 1.75 13.87 -8.83
C VAL A 183 1.41 13.18 -7.51
N ASN A 184 1.00 13.96 -6.54
CA ASN A 184 0.75 13.48 -5.18
C ASN A 184 -0.70 13.62 -4.70
N ARG A 185 -1.61 14.01 -5.62
CA ARG A 185 -3.02 14.26 -5.29
C ARG A 185 -3.94 13.83 -6.41
N ARG A 186 -5.19 13.52 -6.06
CA ARG A 186 -6.27 13.10 -6.98
C ARG A 186 -6.43 14.03 -8.18
N THR A 187 -6.42 15.34 -7.95
CA THR A 187 -6.57 16.34 -9.02
C THR A 187 -5.43 16.33 -10.01
N LYS A 188 -4.20 16.10 -9.52
CA LYS A 188 -3.00 15.99 -10.36
C LYS A 188 -2.99 14.66 -11.12
N LEU A 189 -3.29 13.54 -10.45
CA LEU A 189 -3.42 12.23 -11.07
C LEU A 189 -4.42 12.27 -12.24
N LYS A 190 -5.59 12.87 -12.02
CA LYS A 190 -6.64 13.00 -13.04
C LYS A 190 -6.16 13.66 -14.33
N THR A 191 -5.27 14.65 -14.22
CA THR A 191 -4.75 15.38 -15.39
C THR A 191 -3.53 14.69 -15.98
N TYR A 192 -2.66 14.13 -15.14
CA TYR A 192 -1.39 13.55 -15.53
C TYR A 192 -1.56 12.16 -16.14
N ASP A 193 -2.31 11.29 -15.48
CA ASP A 193 -2.59 9.92 -15.93
C ASP A 193 -4.09 9.62 -15.82
N PRO A 194 -4.89 10.15 -16.77
CA PRO A 194 -6.34 10.03 -16.74
C PRO A 194 -6.82 8.58 -16.90
N ASP A 195 -6.01 7.70 -17.51
CA ASP A 195 -6.34 6.30 -17.71
C ASP A 195 -6.30 5.58 -16.36
N MET A 196 -5.20 5.74 -15.62
CA MET A 196 -5.07 5.17 -14.28
C MET A 196 -6.01 5.84 -13.26
N TYR A 197 -6.28 7.13 -13.40
CA TYR A 197 -7.28 7.79 -12.55
C TYR A 197 -8.66 7.13 -12.69
N ARG A 198 -9.08 6.77 -13.92
CA ARG A 198 -10.36 6.08 -14.13
C ARG A 198 -10.35 4.69 -13.52
N GLN A 199 -9.24 3.96 -13.62
CA GLN A 199 -9.08 2.66 -12.99
C GLN A 199 -9.19 2.79 -11.46
N ALA A 200 -8.41 3.65 -10.83
CA ALA A 200 -8.46 3.88 -9.37
C ALA A 200 -9.85 4.30 -8.88
N ARG A 201 -10.59 5.09 -9.69
CA ARG A 201 -11.95 5.52 -9.38
C ARG A 201 -12.96 4.38 -9.44
N SER A 202 -12.76 3.40 -10.30
CA SER A 202 -13.66 2.23 -10.39
C SER A 202 -13.51 1.31 -9.18
N GLU A 203 -12.38 1.40 -8.49
CA GLU A 203 -12.07 0.61 -7.29
C GLU A 203 -12.44 1.32 -5.95
N GLU A 204 -12.85 2.57 -6.00
CA GLU A 204 -13.22 3.38 -4.81
C GLU A 204 -14.52 2.91 -4.15
#